data_16f1b28f22f054dc51b5db80b7994005
#
_entry.id   16f1b28f22f054dc51b5db80b7994005
#
_cell.length_a   1.000
_cell.length_b   1.000
_cell.length_c   1.000
_cell.angle_alpha   90.00
_cell.angle_beta   90.00
_cell.angle_gamma   90.00
#
_symmetry.space_group_name_H-M   'P 1'
#
loop_
_entity.id
_entity.type
_entity.pdbx_description
1 polymer ?
#
loop_
_entity_poly.entity_id
_entity_poly.type
_entity_poly.pdbx_seq_one_letter_code
_entity_poly.pdbx_strand_id
1 'polypeptide(L)'
;DVGRAEAKFSRQIADGCDITFIRGSVEYLPEIVGKIDYIIHGACPTSSQYFVDHAVETIDTIVNGTKNVLDLARKKNVSGVVFLSSMEVFGTTTERRPLSENDLGYIDLSSPRSSYPEGKRFAENMCCSYASEYSVPVTAARLVQTFGPGVKYDDGRVFAYAARCALSGEDIRLNTDGSKENMYLYTADAVGAILFLLVNGERGGVYNVGNEESYCSVKEMAQTVAEVLGKGAVSVLTNCGAQDNSGKKNIYRPDGFLMMDISKLRSAGWTAHVPLGEMFRRMAE
;
A
#
# COMPACT_ATOMS: atom_id res chain seq x y z
N ASP A 1 18.18 8.18 6.04
CA ASP A 1 19.44 7.76 6.64
C ASP A 1 20.14 6.77 5.70
N VAL A 2 21.22 7.22 5.04
CA VAL A 2 21.95 6.43 4.02
C VAL A 2 22.58 5.18 4.67
N GLY A 3 23.22 5.31 5.85
CA GLY A 3 23.85 4.17 6.51
C GLY A 3 22.87 3.05 6.86
N ARG A 4 21.61 3.39 7.20
CA ARG A 4 20.57 2.39 7.42
C ARG A 4 20.16 1.70 6.10
N ALA A 5 20.14 2.45 4.99
CA ALA A 5 19.83 1.88 3.68
C ALA A 5 20.96 0.95 3.23
N GLU A 6 22.23 1.35 3.34
CA GLU A 6 23.39 0.53 3.02
C GLU A 6 23.41 -0.78 3.83
N ALA A 7 23.15 -0.69 5.14
CA ALA A 7 23.06 -1.89 5.98
C ALA A 7 21.94 -2.85 5.52
N LYS A 8 20.79 -2.31 5.10
CA LYS A 8 19.66 -3.12 4.60
C LYS A 8 19.98 -3.83 3.29
N PHE A 9 20.78 -3.23 2.43
CA PHE A 9 21.16 -3.76 1.11
C PHE A 9 22.60 -4.32 1.07
N SER A 10 23.22 -4.55 2.23
CA SER A 10 24.62 -5.00 2.33
C SER A 10 24.89 -6.30 1.56
N ARG A 11 23.95 -7.25 1.57
CA ARG A 11 24.05 -8.51 0.82
C ARG A 11 24.05 -8.25 -0.69
N GLN A 12 23.12 -7.47 -1.20
CA GLN A 12 23.00 -7.16 -2.64
C GLN A 12 24.25 -6.43 -3.14
N ILE A 13 24.80 -5.52 -2.31
CA ILE A 13 26.06 -4.82 -2.61
C ILE A 13 27.22 -5.83 -2.66
N ALA A 14 27.30 -6.75 -1.69
CA ALA A 14 28.31 -7.80 -1.67
C ALA A 14 28.20 -8.76 -2.86
N ASP A 15 26.98 -9.02 -3.33
CA ASP A 15 26.67 -9.83 -4.51
C ASP A 15 26.95 -9.08 -5.85
N GLY A 16 27.49 -7.84 -5.80
CA GLY A 16 27.90 -7.05 -6.95
C GLY A 16 26.79 -6.21 -7.59
N CYS A 17 25.66 -6.02 -6.91
CA CYS A 17 24.65 -5.06 -7.39
C CYS A 17 25.16 -3.63 -7.28
N ASP A 18 25.08 -2.86 -8.37
CA ASP A 18 25.39 -1.43 -8.38
C ASP A 18 24.23 -0.65 -7.78
N ILE A 19 24.36 -0.25 -6.51
CA ILE A 19 23.34 0.50 -5.78
C ILE A 19 23.91 1.83 -5.31
N THR A 20 23.35 2.94 -5.79
CA THR A 20 23.70 4.29 -5.34
C THR A 20 22.58 4.85 -4.46
N PHE A 21 22.92 5.27 -3.24
CA PHE A 21 21.99 5.91 -2.31
C PHE A 21 22.11 7.42 -2.39
N ILE A 22 21.01 8.09 -2.73
CA ILE A 22 20.95 9.55 -2.80
C ILE A 22 20.05 10.06 -1.68
N ARG A 23 20.61 10.87 -0.78
CA ARG A 23 19.85 11.53 0.28
C ARG A 23 19.08 12.72 -0.28
N GLY A 24 17.78 12.75 -0.06
CA GLY A 24 16.90 13.84 -0.51
C GLY A 24 15.46 13.66 -0.04
N SER A 25 14.61 14.60 -0.42
CA SER A 25 13.16 14.53 -0.29
C SER A 25 12.53 14.65 -1.66
N VAL A 26 11.35 14.04 -1.84
CA VAL A 26 10.60 14.18 -3.11
C VAL A 26 10.02 15.58 -3.30
N GLU A 27 9.80 16.33 -2.21
CA GLU A 27 9.39 17.74 -2.29
C GLU A 27 10.53 18.62 -2.85
N TYR A 28 11.77 18.21 -2.65
CA TYR A 28 12.98 18.92 -3.08
C TYR A 28 13.97 17.90 -3.61
N LEU A 29 13.72 17.37 -4.82
CA LEU A 29 14.58 16.36 -5.42
C LEU A 29 16.01 16.90 -5.61
N PRO A 30 17.03 16.15 -5.15
CA PRO A 30 18.41 16.47 -5.49
C PRO A 30 18.64 16.33 -6.99
N GLU A 31 19.68 16.96 -7.50
CA GLU A 31 20.08 16.73 -8.88
C GLU A 31 20.53 15.27 -9.05
N ILE A 32 19.86 14.56 -9.98
CA ILE A 32 20.21 13.19 -10.33
C ILE A 32 20.94 13.23 -11.67
N VAL A 33 22.24 12.95 -11.61
CA VAL A 33 23.11 12.93 -12.78
C VAL A 33 22.95 11.58 -13.51
N GLY A 34 23.13 11.62 -14.84
CA GLY A 34 23.07 10.42 -15.68
C GLY A 34 21.68 10.13 -16.25
N LYS A 35 21.59 9.00 -16.94
CA LYS A 35 20.38 8.48 -17.56
C LYS A 35 19.52 7.78 -16.51
N ILE A 36 18.22 7.94 -16.62
CA ILE A 36 17.22 7.18 -15.87
C ILE A 36 16.32 6.49 -16.88
N ASP A 37 16.22 5.18 -16.81
CA ASP A 37 15.34 4.41 -17.70
C ASP A 37 13.97 4.18 -17.07
N TYR A 38 13.90 3.91 -15.76
CA TYR A 38 12.66 3.60 -15.06
C TYR A 38 12.59 4.29 -13.70
N ILE A 39 11.38 4.61 -13.25
CA ILE A 39 11.12 5.20 -11.93
C ILE A 39 9.99 4.42 -11.23
N ILE A 40 10.23 4.00 -9.99
CA ILE A 40 9.18 3.54 -9.08
C ILE A 40 8.98 4.63 -8.02
N HIS A 41 7.85 5.31 -8.07
CA HIS A 41 7.52 6.40 -7.15
C HIS A 41 6.70 5.87 -5.97
N GLY A 42 7.39 5.48 -4.89
CA GLY A 42 6.79 4.98 -3.65
C GLY A 42 6.95 5.91 -2.44
N ALA A 43 7.49 7.11 -2.65
CA ALA A 43 7.72 8.04 -1.55
C ALA A 43 6.40 8.64 -1.05
N CYS A 44 5.97 8.20 0.14
CA CYS A 44 4.77 8.70 0.81
C CYS A 44 4.77 8.21 2.27
N PRO A 45 4.28 8.99 3.24
CA PRO A 45 3.91 8.44 4.53
C PRO A 45 2.87 7.33 4.37
N THR A 46 2.90 6.31 5.25
CA THR A 46 1.98 5.16 5.21
C THR A 46 1.28 4.90 6.54
N SER A 47 1.51 5.74 7.55
CA SER A 47 0.91 5.63 8.87
C SER A 47 -0.39 6.41 8.96
N SER A 48 -1.49 5.74 9.30
CA SER A 48 -2.79 6.41 9.49
C SER A 48 -2.77 7.51 10.55
N GLN A 49 -1.97 7.34 11.61
CA GLN A 49 -1.78 8.38 12.62
C GLN A 49 -1.08 9.61 12.03
N TYR A 50 -0.05 9.39 11.20
CA TYR A 50 0.67 10.48 10.54
C TYR A 50 -0.24 11.32 9.65
N PHE A 51 -1.18 10.69 8.92
CA PHE A 51 -2.12 11.41 8.05
C PHE A 51 -3.01 12.41 8.81
N VAL A 52 -3.27 12.15 10.09
CA VAL A 52 -4.09 13.02 10.93
C VAL A 52 -3.25 14.11 11.61
N ASP A 53 -2.07 13.72 12.10
CA ASP A 53 -1.21 14.63 12.87
C ASP A 53 -0.40 15.57 11.96
N HIS A 54 -0.13 15.14 10.72
CA HIS A 54 0.69 15.82 9.70
C HIS A 54 -0.03 15.84 8.35
N ALA A 55 -1.28 16.33 8.34
CA ALA A 55 -2.12 16.30 7.14
C ALA A 55 -1.56 17.18 6.01
N VAL A 56 -1.01 18.36 6.33
CA VAL A 56 -0.43 19.29 5.35
C VAL A 56 0.82 18.68 4.71
N GLU A 57 1.72 18.14 5.53
CA GLU A 57 2.95 17.48 5.06
C GLU A 57 2.63 16.24 4.23
N THR A 58 1.54 15.53 4.58
CA THR A 58 1.05 14.39 3.79
C THR A 58 0.62 14.84 2.39
N ILE A 59 -0.15 15.93 2.28
CA ILE A 59 -0.56 16.51 0.99
C ILE A 59 0.67 16.95 0.20
N ASP A 60 1.58 17.68 0.83
CA ASP A 60 2.80 18.20 0.20
C ASP A 60 3.66 17.06 -0.39
N THR A 61 3.94 16.04 0.41
CA THR A 61 4.72 14.89 -0.05
C THR A 61 4.05 14.17 -1.22
N ILE A 62 2.72 13.98 -1.18
CA ILE A 62 2.02 13.27 -2.25
C ILE A 62 1.93 14.15 -3.50
N VAL A 63 1.48 15.39 -3.38
CA VAL A 63 1.15 16.25 -4.53
C VAL A 63 2.42 16.84 -5.14
N ASN A 64 3.20 17.59 -4.36
CA ASN A 64 4.41 18.23 -4.84
C ASN A 64 5.51 17.19 -5.13
N GLY A 65 5.60 16.14 -4.29
CA GLY A 65 6.52 15.04 -4.54
C GLY A 65 6.23 14.31 -5.84
N THR A 66 4.97 13.99 -6.13
CA THR A 66 4.58 13.36 -7.41
C THR A 66 4.86 14.28 -8.59
N LYS A 67 4.53 15.57 -8.48
CA LYS A 67 4.84 16.55 -9.53
C LYS A 67 6.34 16.58 -9.86
N ASN A 68 7.19 16.65 -8.85
CA ASN A 68 8.64 16.70 -9.04
C ASN A 68 9.19 15.42 -9.68
N VAL A 69 8.65 14.25 -9.30
CA VAL A 69 9.03 12.97 -9.92
C VAL A 69 8.59 12.90 -11.38
N LEU A 70 7.40 13.39 -11.72
CA LEU A 70 6.91 13.42 -13.10
C LEU A 70 7.68 14.45 -13.96
N ASP A 71 8.05 15.61 -13.40
CA ASP A 71 8.93 16.57 -14.06
C ASP A 71 10.32 15.96 -14.32
N LEU A 72 10.88 15.23 -13.36
CA LEU A 72 12.12 14.49 -13.54
C LEU A 72 11.98 13.41 -14.64
N ALA A 73 10.90 12.65 -14.62
CA ALA A 73 10.62 11.62 -15.63
C ALA A 73 10.57 12.22 -17.04
N ARG A 74 9.85 13.35 -17.19
CA ARG A 74 9.79 14.11 -18.44
C ARG A 74 11.18 14.60 -18.87
N LYS A 75 11.93 15.27 -17.96
CA LYS A 75 13.27 15.81 -18.24
C LYS A 75 14.26 14.74 -18.66
N LYS A 76 14.19 13.55 -18.04
CA LYS A 76 15.09 12.42 -18.31
C LYS A 76 14.62 11.52 -19.46
N ASN A 77 13.43 11.76 -20.00
CA ASN A 77 12.82 10.94 -21.06
C ASN A 77 12.85 9.45 -20.70
N VAL A 78 12.31 9.10 -19.53
CA VAL A 78 12.31 7.75 -19.00
C VAL A 78 11.45 6.81 -19.84
N SER A 79 11.74 5.50 -19.78
CA SER A 79 10.99 4.46 -20.50
C SER A 79 9.74 4.01 -19.76
N GLY A 80 9.65 4.22 -18.43
CA GLY A 80 8.48 3.87 -17.64
C GLY A 80 8.51 4.45 -16.23
N VAL A 81 7.32 4.74 -15.70
CA VAL A 81 7.11 5.18 -14.32
C VAL A 81 5.94 4.41 -13.72
N VAL A 82 6.10 3.89 -12.49
CA VAL A 82 4.97 3.41 -11.70
C VAL A 82 4.80 4.28 -10.47
N PHE A 83 3.62 4.88 -10.33
CA PHE A 83 3.19 5.57 -9.12
C PHE A 83 2.47 4.60 -8.20
N LEU A 84 2.95 4.45 -6.97
CA LEU A 84 2.30 3.62 -5.96
C LEU A 84 1.13 4.37 -5.33
N SER A 85 -0.07 4.08 -5.83
CA SER A 85 -1.34 4.55 -5.27
C SER A 85 -1.84 3.57 -4.19
N SER A 86 -3.08 3.68 -3.78
CA SER A 86 -3.64 2.94 -2.65
C SER A 86 -5.12 2.61 -2.86
N MET A 87 -5.57 1.51 -2.28
CA MET A 87 -7.00 1.19 -2.15
C MET A 87 -7.81 2.29 -1.45
N GLU A 88 -7.18 3.17 -0.68
CA GLU A 88 -7.87 4.24 0.02
C GLU A 88 -8.48 5.30 -0.90
N VAL A 89 -8.05 5.37 -2.16
CA VAL A 89 -8.68 6.24 -3.17
C VAL A 89 -10.15 5.90 -3.43
N PHE A 90 -10.57 4.67 -3.13
CA PHE A 90 -11.98 4.29 -3.27
C PHE A 90 -12.90 5.04 -2.28
N GLY A 91 -12.36 5.49 -1.13
CA GLY A 91 -13.19 6.13 -0.10
C GLY A 91 -14.24 5.18 0.47
N THR A 92 -15.43 5.72 0.76
CA THR A 92 -16.59 4.95 1.24
C THR A 92 -17.51 4.63 0.08
N THR A 93 -17.70 3.34 -0.19
CA THR A 93 -18.62 2.83 -1.21
C THR A 93 -19.82 2.17 -0.53
N THR A 94 -21.00 2.28 -1.13
CA THR A 94 -22.25 1.68 -0.63
C THR A 94 -22.57 0.35 -1.31
N GLU A 95 -21.98 0.09 -2.46
CA GLU A 95 -22.21 -1.12 -3.24
C GLU A 95 -21.37 -2.29 -2.72
N ARG A 96 -22.00 -3.46 -2.58
CA ARG A 96 -21.33 -4.71 -2.16
C ARG A 96 -21.00 -5.58 -3.37
N ARG A 97 -20.12 -5.08 -4.22
CA ARG A 97 -19.55 -5.80 -5.36
C ARG A 97 -18.06 -5.46 -5.51
N PRO A 98 -17.28 -6.26 -6.22
CA PRO A 98 -15.91 -5.87 -6.56
C PRO A 98 -15.86 -4.51 -7.28
N LEU A 99 -14.92 -3.65 -6.84
CA LEU A 99 -14.78 -2.27 -7.31
C LEU A 99 -13.74 -2.21 -8.43
N SER A 100 -14.18 -1.82 -9.61
CA SER A 100 -13.30 -1.49 -10.73
C SER A 100 -12.57 -0.16 -10.49
N GLU A 101 -11.60 0.16 -11.33
CA GLU A 101 -10.83 1.40 -11.22
C GLU A 101 -11.68 2.67 -11.31
N ASN A 102 -12.89 2.58 -11.86
CA ASN A 102 -13.82 3.72 -12.04
C ASN A 102 -14.81 3.91 -10.87
N ASP A 103 -14.87 2.98 -9.92
CA ASP A 103 -15.86 2.96 -8.84
C ASP A 103 -15.43 3.77 -7.61
N LEU A 104 -15.19 5.08 -7.78
CA LEU A 104 -14.78 5.96 -6.68
C LEU A 104 -15.99 6.38 -5.82
N GLY A 105 -15.90 6.13 -4.51
CA GLY A 105 -16.89 6.53 -3.52
C GLY A 105 -16.57 7.87 -2.85
N TYR A 106 -17.33 8.17 -1.80
CA TYR A 106 -17.25 9.43 -1.05
C TYR A 106 -16.02 9.49 -0.15
N ILE A 107 -15.39 10.68 -0.10
CA ILE A 107 -14.38 11.04 0.90
C ILE A 107 -14.80 12.36 1.55
N ASP A 108 -14.80 12.42 2.87
CA ASP A 108 -15.11 13.64 3.62
C ASP A 108 -13.94 14.63 3.56
N LEU A 109 -14.06 15.65 2.74
CA LEU A 109 -13.01 16.66 2.55
C LEU A 109 -12.79 17.55 3.79
N SER A 110 -13.70 17.57 4.75
CA SER A 110 -13.56 18.33 6.00
C SER A 110 -12.69 17.63 7.03
N SER A 111 -12.36 16.35 6.82
CA SER A 111 -11.54 15.55 7.72
C SER A 111 -10.04 15.64 7.37
N PRO A 112 -9.15 15.99 8.30
CA PRO A 112 -7.70 15.92 8.07
C PRO A 112 -7.22 14.52 7.64
N ARG A 113 -7.93 13.45 8.05
CA ARG A 113 -7.65 12.06 7.63
C ARG A 113 -7.72 11.88 6.12
N SER A 114 -8.48 12.70 5.43
CA SER A 114 -8.67 12.65 3.97
C SER A 114 -7.49 13.17 3.17
N SER A 115 -6.50 13.78 3.82
CA SER A 115 -5.24 14.25 3.21
C SER A 115 -4.55 13.18 2.36
N TYR A 116 -4.54 11.93 2.85
CA TYR A 116 -3.91 10.82 2.16
C TYR A 116 -4.72 10.32 0.96
N PRO A 117 -5.98 9.87 1.10
CA PRO A 117 -6.74 9.36 -0.04
C PRO A 117 -7.01 10.42 -1.11
N GLU A 118 -7.31 11.66 -0.75
CA GLU A 118 -7.50 12.74 -1.72
C GLU A 118 -6.17 13.14 -2.38
N GLY A 119 -5.08 13.21 -1.62
CA GLY A 119 -3.74 13.41 -2.20
C GLY A 119 -3.41 12.33 -3.24
N LYS A 120 -3.71 11.06 -2.95
CA LYS A 120 -3.52 9.94 -3.89
C LYS A 120 -4.42 10.06 -5.13
N ARG A 121 -5.70 10.45 -4.99
CA ARG A 121 -6.59 10.73 -6.14
C ARG A 121 -6.03 11.82 -7.03
N PHE A 122 -5.59 12.93 -6.42
CA PHE A 122 -5.01 14.04 -7.16
C PHE A 122 -3.72 13.63 -7.88
N ALA A 123 -2.87 12.85 -7.24
CA ALA A 123 -1.64 12.34 -7.84
C ALA A 123 -1.92 11.37 -9.01
N GLU A 124 -2.95 10.52 -8.93
CA GLU A 124 -3.38 9.69 -10.08
C GLU A 124 -3.85 10.56 -11.26
N ASN A 125 -4.64 11.60 -10.99
CA ASN A 125 -5.06 12.55 -12.03
C ASN A 125 -3.85 13.27 -12.64
N MET A 126 -2.86 13.66 -11.82
CA MET A 126 -1.61 14.24 -12.29
C MET A 126 -0.83 13.28 -13.19
N CYS A 127 -0.75 12.00 -12.85
CA CYS A 127 -0.14 10.97 -13.70
C CYS A 127 -0.84 10.89 -15.07
N CYS A 128 -2.17 10.85 -15.09
CA CYS A 128 -2.97 10.86 -16.31
C CYS A 128 -2.70 12.13 -17.14
N SER A 129 -2.65 13.31 -16.51
CA SER A 129 -2.40 14.59 -17.17
C SER A 129 -1.01 14.65 -17.79
N TYR A 130 0.05 14.21 -17.09
CA TYR A 130 1.42 14.16 -17.65
C TYR A 130 1.55 13.15 -18.79
N ALA A 131 0.82 12.03 -18.69
CA ALA A 131 0.76 11.04 -19.75
C ALA A 131 0.11 11.63 -21.02
N SER A 132 -0.98 12.35 -20.87
CA SER A 132 -1.74 12.96 -21.96
C SER A 132 -1.00 14.15 -22.59
N GLU A 133 -0.52 15.08 -21.76
CA GLU A 133 0.04 16.38 -22.24
C GLU A 133 1.50 16.24 -22.69
N TYR A 134 2.30 15.47 -21.95
CA TYR A 134 3.75 15.37 -22.17
C TYR A 134 4.22 13.99 -22.62
N SER A 135 3.31 13.06 -22.82
CA SER A 135 3.62 11.67 -23.20
C SER A 135 4.53 10.94 -22.18
N VAL A 136 4.51 11.32 -20.91
CA VAL A 136 5.25 10.61 -19.86
C VAL A 136 4.66 9.20 -19.70
N PRO A 137 5.48 8.13 -19.79
CA PRO A 137 4.99 6.75 -19.71
C PRO A 137 4.75 6.33 -18.25
N VAL A 138 3.74 6.91 -17.60
CA VAL A 138 3.40 6.67 -16.20
C VAL A 138 2.15 5.83 -16.07
N THR A 139 2.17 4.90 -15.10
CA THR A 139 1.05 4.02 -14.70
C THR A 139 0.86 4.13 -13.20
N ALA A 140 -0.39 4.16 -12.72
CA ALA A 140 -0.71 4.14 -11.29
C ALA A 140 -1.13 2.74 -10.84
N ALA A 141 -0.56 2.26 -9.72
CA ALA A 141 -0.87 0.98 -9.10
C ALA A 141 -1.58 1.20 -7.76
N ARG A 142 -2.88 0.91 -7.67
CA ARG A 142 -3.66 0.95 -6.42
C ARG A 142 -3.40 -0.32 -5.63
N LEU A 143 -2.54 -0.25 -4.65
CA LEU A 143 -2.20 -1.40 -3.82
C LEU A 143 -3.20 -1.58 -2.68
N VAL A 144 -3.60 -2.83 -2.43
CA VAL A 144 -4.31 -3.25 -1.20
C VAL A 144 -3.36 -3.28 -0.01
N GLN A 145 -3.84 -3.72 1.15
CA GLN A 145 -3.02 -3.90 2.33
C GLN A 145 -1.92 -4.95 2.05
N THR A 146 -0.70 -4.48 1.88
CA THR A 146 0.46 -5.29 1.48
C THR A 146 1.35 -5.58 2.68
N PHE A 147 1.76 -6.83 2.86
CA PHE A 147 2.70 -7.25 3.90
C PHE A 147 3.51 -8.48 3.50
N GLY A 148 4.59 -8.76 4.26
CA GLY A 148 5.49 -9.88 4.05
C GLY A 148 6.73 -9.75 4.93
N PRO A 149 7.84 -10.45 4.65
CA PRO A 149 9.08 -10.34 5.38
C PRO A 149 9.56 -8.89 5.50
N GLY A 150 10.05 -8.52 6.70
CA GLY A 150 10.50 -7.17 7.00
C GLY A 150 9.43 -6.22 7.56
N VAL A 151 8.20 -6.70 7.80
CA VAL A 151 7.24 -5.97 8.65
C VAL A 151 7.88 -5.78 10.03
N LYS A 152 7.81 -4.56 10.55
CA LYS A 152 8.38 -4.26 11.87
C LYS A 152 7.59 -4.98 12.95
N TYR A 153 8.28 -5.43 13.99
CA TYR A 153 7.64 -6.09 15.13
C TYR A 153 6.61 -5.19 15.82
N ASP A 154 6.86 -3.88 15.90
CA ASP A 154 5.98 -2.86 16.48
C ASP A 154 4.97 -2.26 15.49
N ASP A 155 4.77 -2.88 14.32
CA ASP A 155 3.74 -2.42 13.37
C ASP A 155 2.35 -2.46 14.02
N GLY A 156 1.66 -1.32 14.02
CA GLY A 156 0.37 -1.13 14.69
C GLY A 156 -0.83 -1.69 13.93
N ARG A 157 -0.65 -2.24 12.74
CA ARG A 157 -1.75 -2.78 11.94
C ARG A 157 -2.24 -4.12 12.50
N VAL A 158 -3.54 -4.38 12.36
CA VAL A 158 -4.22 -5.54 12.97
C VAL A 158 -3.60 -6.88 12.55
N PHE A 159 -3.16 -7.04 11.32
CA PHE A 159 -2.53 -8.29 10.86
C PHE A 159 -1.20 -8.55 11.57
N ALA A 160 -0.40 -7.50 11.82
CA ALA A 160 0.86 -7.63 12.55
C ALA A 160 0.63 -7.89 14.04
N TYR A 161 -0.39 -7.26 14.63
CA TYR A 161 -0.83 -7.57 15.99
C TYR A 161 -1.25 -9.04 16.13
N ALA A 162 -2.10 -9.53 15.23
CA ALA A 162 -2.54 -10.92 15.24
C ALA A 162 -1.36 -11.90 15.13
N ALA A 163 -0.41 -11.63 14.24
CA ALA A 163 0.78 -12.47 14.09
C ALA A 163 1.65 -12.48 15.35
N ARG A 164 1.86 -11.32 16.01
CA ARG A 164 2.60 -11.27 17.29
C ARG A 164 1.94 -12.11 18.37
N CYS A 165 0.63 -11.97 18.57
CA CYS A 165 -0.10 -12.77 19.54
C CYS A 165 0.08 -14.27 19.25
N ALA A 166 -0.13 -14.69 18.00
CA ALA A 166 -0.02 -16.09 17.63
C ALA A 166 1.40 -16.66 17.84
N LEU A 167 2.45 -15.89 17.48
CA LEU A 167 3.84 -16.30 17.71
C LEU A 167 4.21 -16.37 19.19
N SER A 168 3.58 -15.54 20.03
CA SER A 168 3.79 -15.55 21.50
C SER A 168 2.91 -16.57 22.22
N GLY A 169 2.01 -17.27 21.53
CA GLY A 169 1.05 -18.19 22.13
C GLY A 169 -0.07 -17.50 22.91
N GLU A 170 -0.33 -16.23 22.61
CA GLU A 170 -1.38 -15.40 23.24
C GLU A 170 -2.65 -15.37 22.37
N ASP A 171 -3.81 -15.29 23.01
CA ASP A 171 -5.08 -15.13 22.30
C ASP A 171 -5.14 -13.80 21.55
N ILE A 172 -5.67 -13.84 20.31
CA ILE A 172 -5.87 -12.66 19.48
C ILE A 172 -7.16 -11.97 19.92
N ARG A 173 -7.04 -10.79 20.53
CA ARG A 173 -8.18 -10.02 21.06
C ARG A 173 -8.54 -8.89 20.11
N LEU A 174 -9.69 -8.99 19.44
CA LEU A 174 -10.24 -7.94 18.58
C LEU A 174 -11.16 -7.02 19.40
N ASN A 175 -10.98 -5.72 19.28
CA ASN A 175 -11.79 -4.73 20.01
C ASN A 175 -13.24 -4.64 19.48
N THR A 176 -13.48 -5.08 18.25
CA THR A 176 -14.77 -5.12 17.58
C THR A 176 -15.20 -6.57 17.33
N ASP A 177 -16.33 -6.75 16.65
CA ASP A 177 -16.79 -8.07 16.20
C ASP A 177 -15.91 -8.69 15.10
N GLY A 178 -15.00 -7.89 14.51
CA GLY A 178 -14.09 -8.30 13.44
C GLY A 178 -14.76 -8.42 12.07
N SER A 179 -15.94 -7.86 11.87
CA SER A 179 -16.71 -7.94 10.62
C SER A 179 -16.13 -7.07 9.48
N LYS A 180 -15.27 -6.11 9.80
CA LYS A 180 -14.63 -5.27 8.77
C LYS A 180 -13.81 -6.12 7.81
N GLU A 181 -14.06 -5.93 6.51
CA GLU A 181 -13.42 -6.72 5.44
C GLU A 181 -12.23 -5.98 4.85
N ASN A 182 -11.21 -6.72 4.47
CA ASN A 182 -10.01 -6.24 3.79
C ASN A 182 -9.54 -7.24 2.75
N MET A 183 -8.76 -6.72 1.80
CA MET A 183 -8.03 -7.49 0.82
C MET A 183 -6.54 -7.36 1.09
N TYR A 184 -5.79 -8.43 0.93
CA TYR A 184 -4.36 -8.46 1.24
C TYR A 184 -3.54 -8.84 0.02
N LEU A 185 -2.24 -8.50 0.06
CA LEU A 185 -1.29 -8.87 -0.98
C LEU A 185 0.07 -9.18 -0.37
N TYR A 186 0.69 -10.24 -0.83
CA TYR A 186 2.06 -10.55 -0.42
C TYR A 186 3.07 -9.58 -1.06
N THR A 187 4.09 -9.20 -0.31
CA THR A 187 5.07 -8.19 -0.77
C THR A 187 5.76 -8.59 -2.09
N ALA A 188 6.10 -9.88 -2.29
CA ALA A 188 6.72 -10.30 -3.53
C ALA A 188 5.75 -10.24 -4.72
N ASP A 189 4.47 -10.58 -4.52
CA ASP A 189 3.44 -10.41 -5.56
C ASP A 189 3.26 -8.91 -5.89
N ALA A 190 3.24 -8.03 -4.87
CA ALA A 190 3.19 -6.59 -5.10
C ALA A 190 4.37 -6.07 -5.94
N VAL A 191 5.59 -6.52 -5.62
CA VAL A 191 6.79 -6.18 -6.40
C VAL A 191 6.68 -6.70 -7.83
N GLY A 192 6.22 -7.94 -8.00
CA GLY A 192 5.96 -8.52 -9.32
C GLY A 192 4.98 -7.70 -10.15
N ALA A 193 3.86 -7.26 -9.54
CA ALA A 193 2.89 -6.38 -10.19
C ALA A 193 3.48 -5.01 -10.58
N ILE A 194 4.24 -4.40 -9.68
CA ILE A 194 4.90 -3.11 -9.93
C ILE A 194 5.88 -3.22 -11.11
N LEU A 195 6.72 -4.25 -11.13
CA LEU A 195 7.67 -4.48 -12.23
C LEU A 195 6.95 -4.82 -13.55
N PHE A 196 5.87 -5.60 -13.48
CA PHE A 196 5.03 -5.88 -14.64
C PHE A 196 4.43 -4.59 -15.22
N LEU A 197 3.82 -3.74 -14.38
CA LEU A 197 3.23 -2.47 -14.79
C LEU A 197 4.26 -1.46 -15.28
N LEU A 198 5.48 -1.50 -14.76
CA LEU A 198 6.59 -0.63 -15.20
C LEU A 198 6.93 -0.85 -16.68
N VAL A 199 6.76 -2.07 -17.17
CA VAL A 199 7.11 -2.47 -18.55
C VAL A 199 5.88 -2.56 -19.46
N ASN A 200 4.74 -3.03 -18.92
CA ASN A 200 3.57 -3.37 -19.70
C ASN A 200 2.34 -2.47 -19.42
N GLY A 201 2.42 -1.58 -18.44
CA GLY A 201 1.29 -0.72 -18.08
C GLY A 201 0.95 0.29 -19.18
N GLU A 202 -0.34 0.51 -19.38
CA GLU A 202 -0.82 1.54 -20.31
C GLU A 202 -0.44 2.94 -19.81
N ARG A 203 0.04 3.78 -20.71
CA ARG A 203 0.38 5.17 -20.40
C ARG A 203 -0.86 5.91 -19.87
N GLY A 204 -0.74 6.50 -18.68
CA GLY A 204 -1.83 7.15 -17.96
C GLY A 204 -2.85 6.18 -17.36
N GLY A 205 -2.62 4.86 -17.48
CA GLY A 205 -3.51 3.83 -16.95
C GLY A 205 -3.43 3.73 -15.43
N VAL A 206 -4.58 3.35 -14.83
CA VAL A 206 -4.68 3.00 -13.40
C VAL A 206 -5.04 1.52 -13.30
N TYR A 207 -4.43 0.81 -12.35
CA TYR A 207 -4.65 -0.61 -12.14
C TYR A 207 -4.85 -0.93 -10.67
N ASN A 208 -5.88 -1.70 -10.38
CA ASN A 208 -6.06 -2.33 -9.07
C ASN A 208 -5.07 -3.48 -8.91
N VAL A 209 -4.38 -3.53 -7.77
CA VAL A 209 -3.35 -4.55 -7.48
C VAL A 209 -3.65 -5.20 -6.14
N GLY A 210 -4.07 -6.45 -6.16
CA GLY A 210 -4.46 -7.20 -4.99
C GLY A 210 -4.54 -8.70 -5.27
N ASN A 211 -5.00 -9.46 -4.26
CA ASN A 211 -5.30 -10.88 -4.37
C ASN A 211 -6.74 -11.12 -3.94
N GLU A 212 -7.65 -11.38 -4.88
CA GLU A 212 -9.08 -11.61 -4.61
C GLU A 212 -9.31 -12.77 -3.64
N GLU A 213 -8.48 -13.81 -3.70
CA GLU A 213 -8.55 -14.97 -2.80
C GLU A 213 -8.19 -14.65 -1.35
N SER A 214 -7.56 -13.50 -1.10
CA SER A 214 -7.21 -13.02 0.24
C SER A 214 -8.28 -12.14 0.87
N TYR A 215 -9.38 -11.83 0.15
CA TYR A 215 -10.45 -11.00 0.66
C TYR A 215 -11.20 -11.72 1.77
N CYS A 216 -11.19 -11.14 2.96
CA CYS A 216 -11.83 -11.72 4.14
C CYS A 216 -12.09 -10.65 5.22
N SER A 217 -12.91 -11.00 6.20
CA SER A 217 -13.08 -10.20 7.41
C SER A 217 -11.83 -10.24 8.29
N VAL A 218 -11.67 -9.23 9.15
CA VAL A 218 -10.59 -9.19 10.15
C VAL A 218 -10.65 -10.40 11.06
N LYS A 219 -11.86 -10.91 11.37
CA LYS A 219 -12.03 -12.13 12.16
C LYS A 219 -11.49 -13.36 11.45
N GLU A 220 -11.85 -13.56 10.17
CA GLU A 220 -11.35 -14.67 9.35
C GLU A 220 -9.83 -14.60 9.15
N MET A 221 -9.30 -13.39 8.91
CA MET A 221 -7.85 -13.18 8.87
C MET A 221 -7.19 -13.59 10.19
N ALA A 222 -7.74 -13.18 11.34
CA ALA A 222 -7.19 -13.55 12.65
C ALA A 222 -7.29 -15.06 12.92
N GLN A 223 -8.36 -15.72 12.48
CA GLN A 223 -8.50 -17.18 12.53
C GLN A 223 -7.43 -17.87 11.68
N THR A 224 -7.20 -17.41 10.44
CA THR A 224 -6.13 -17.93 9.60
C THR A 224 -4.76 -17.79 10.29
N VAL A 225 -4.50 -16.65 10.94
CA VAL A 225 -3.25 -16.44 11.69
C VAL A 225 -3.13 -17.41 12.87
N ALA A 226 -4.20 -17.59 13.66
CA ALA A 226 -4.23 -18.52 14.77
C ALA A 226 -3.97 -19.96 14.31
N GLU A 227 -4.53 -20.37 13.17
CA GLU A 227 -4.31 -21.70 12.59
C GLU A 227 -2.88 -21.90 12.10
N VAL A 228 -2.32 -20.95 11.33
CA VAL A 228 -1.02 -21.15 10.66
C VAL A 228 0.19 -20.85 11.55
N LEU A 229 0.07 -19.95 12.53
CA LEU A 229 1.15 -19.55 13.43
C LEU A 229 0.94 -20.00 14.87
N GLY A 230 -0.30 -20.07 15.35
CA GLY A 230 -0.64 -20.39 16.75
C GLY A 230 -0.65 -21.89 17.07
N LYS A 231 -0.40 -22.76 16.11
CA LYS A 231 -0.26 -24.23 16.30
C LYS A 231 -1.41 -24.85 17.10
N GLY A 232 -2.62 -24.33 17.00
CA GLY A 232 -3.81 -24.81 17.70
C GLY A 232 -3.95 -24.38 19.17
N ALA A 233 -3.04 -23.53 19.67
CA ALA A 233 -3.05 -23.05 21.06
C ALA A 233 -3.63 -21.65 21.23
N VAL A 234 -3.95 -20.96 20.14
CA VAL A 234 -4.36 -19.55 20.12
C VAL A 234 -5.82 -19.43 19.69
N SER A 235 -6.61 -18.71 20.46
CA SER A 235 -8.02 -18.41 20.17
C SER A 235 -8.20 -16.98 19.66
N VAL A 236 -9.26 -16.76 18.88
CA VAL A 236 -9.67 -15.41 18.46
C VAL A 236 -10.88 -14.97 19.26
N LEU A 237 -10.72 -13.92 20.05
CA LEU A 237 -11.75 -13.33 20.90
C LEU A 237 -12.20 -12.01 20.28
N THR A 238 -13.50 -11.79 20.18
CA THR A 238 -14.11 -10.56 19.61
C THR A 238 -14.79 -9.72 20.68
N ASN A 239 -15.04 -8.43 20.37
CA ASN A 239 -15.68 -7.47 21.27
C ASN A 239 -14.94 -7.29 22.62
N CYS A 240 -13.60 -7.39 22.60
CA CYS A 240 -12.77 -7.27 23.80
C CYS A 240 -12.46 -5.81 24.21
N GLY A 241 -12.79 -4.83 23.35
CA GLY A 241 -12.59 -3.40 23.61
C GLY A 241 -13.67 -2.85 24.54
N ALA A 242 -13.30 -2.00 25.49
CA ALA A 242 -14.27 -1.15 26.17
C ALA A 242 -14.88 -0.18 25.16
N GLN A 243 -16.20 0.06 25.24
CA GLN A 243 -16.93 1.01 24.35
C GLN A 243 -16.59 2.49 24.62
N ASP A 244 -15.38 2.79 25.04
CA ASP A 244 -14.95 4.17 25.31
C ASP A 244 -14.40 4.80 24.02
N ASN A 245 -15.31 5.30 23.18
CA ASN A 245 -15.00 6.10 21.99
C ASN A 245 -14.91 7.61 22.29
N SER A 246 -14.88 8.01 23.55
CA SER A 246 -14.82 9.44 23.94
C SER A 246 -13.43 10.00 23.65
N GLY A 247 -13.29 10.73 22.54
CA GLY A 247 -12.17 11.65 22.28
C GLY A 247 -11.02 11.11 21.43
N LYS A 248 -11.03 9.87 20.94
CA LYS A 248 -10.00 9.41 19.99
C LYS A 248 -10.34 9.88 18.57
N LYS A 249 -9.42 10.64 17.96
CA LYS A 249 -9.50 10.94 16.52
C LYS A 249 -9.64 9.64 15.73
N ASN A 250 -10.63 9.56 14.84
CA ASN A 250 -10.77 8.40 13.96
C ASN A 250 -9.62 8.41 12.95
N ILE A 251 -8.61 7.59 13.21
CA ILE A 251 -7.42 7.45 12.36
C ILE A 251 -7.60 6.37 11.27
N TYR A 252 -8.65 5.57 11.36
CA TYR A 252 -8.88 4.47 10.45
C TYR A 252 -9.73 4.90 9.25
N ARG A 253 -9.60 4.17 8.16
CA ARG A 253 -10.49 4.28 7.02
C ARG A 253 -11.94 4.04 7.50
N PRO A 254 -12.93 4.82 7.02
CA PRO A 254 -14.34 4.55 7.29
C PRO A 254 -14.73 3.11 6.95
N ASP A 255 -15.75 2.59 7.61
CA ASP A 255 -16.28 1.28 7.30
C ASP A 255 -16.95 1.29 5.92
N GLY A 256 -16.90 0.16 5.23
CA GLY A 256 -17.45 -0.01 3.89
C GLY A 256 -16.85 -1.23 3.21
N PHE A 257 -17.57 -1.70 2.22
CA PHE A 257 -17.11 -2.78 1.35
C PHE A 257 -15.91 -2.30 0.52
N LEU A 258 -14.84 -3.08 0.47
CA LEU A 258 -13.66 -2.77 -0.31
C LEU A 258 -12.99 -4.06 -0.84
N MET A 259 -13.64 -4.70 -1.75
CA MET A 259 -13.03 -5.72 -2.60
C MET A 259 -12.67 -5.06 -3.92
N MET A 260 -11.41 -5.06 -4.31
CA MET A 260 -10.98 -4.52 -5.60
C MET A 260 -11.13 -5.59 -6.69
N ASP A 261 -11.71 -5.22 -7.81
CA ASP A 261 -11.68 -6.00 -9.04
C ASP A 261 -10.30 -5.86 -9.70
N ILE A 262 -9.59 -6.97 -9.85
CA ILE A 262 -8.26 -7.00 -10.50
C ILE A 262 -8.32 -7.53 -11.92
N SER A 263 -9.50 -7.64 -12.52
CA SER A 263 -9.69 -8.23 -13.85
C SER A 263 -8.90 -7.50 -14.95
N LYS A 264 -8.76 -6.16 -14.84
CA LYS A 264 -7.95 -5.36 -15.77
C LYS A 264 -6.48 -5.80 -15.74
N LEU A 265 -5.89 -5.93 -14.57
CA LEU A 265 -4.50 -6.35 -14.41
C LEU A 265 -4.30 -7.81 -14.82
N ARG A 266 -5.26 -8.68 -14.48
CA ARG A 266 -5.27 -10.08 -14.88
C ARG A 266 -5.34 -10.21 -16.41
N SER A 267 -6.19 -9.44 -17.07
CA SER A 267 -6.30 -9.42 -18.54
C SER A 267 -5.04 -8.90 -19.22
N ALA A 268 -4.28 -8.03 -18.55
CA ALA A 268 -2.96 -7.59 -19.02
C ALA A 268 -1.87 -8.67 -18.85
N GLY A 269 -2.11 -9.74 -18.08
CA GLY A 269 -1.21 -10.88 -17.95
C GLY A 269 -0.55 -11.08 -16.58
N TRP A 270 -0.99 -10.38 -15.53
CA TRP A 270 -0.47 -10.56 -14.18
C TRP A 270 -1.56 -11.07 -13.20
N THR A 271 -1.17 -11.95 -12.27
CA THR A 271 -2.01 -12.42 -11.17
C THR A 271 -1.18 -12.65 -9.90
N ALA A 272 -1.80 -12.52 -8.73
CA ALA A 272 -1.19 -12.88 -7.45
C ALA A 272 -1.14 -14.41 -7.28
N HIS A 273 -0.16 -14.91 -6.53
CA HIS A 273 0.08 -16.33 -6.37
C HIS A 273 0.11 -16.81 -4.91
N VAL A 274 0.33 -15.91 -3.93
CA VAL A 274 0.54 -16.29 -2.54
C VAL A 274 -0.77 -16.18 -1.76
N PRO A 275 -1.33 -17.32 -1.25
CA PRO A 275 -2.54 -17.30 -0.44
C PRO A 275 -2.28 -16.72 0.95
N LEU A 276 -3.34 -16.21 1.62
CA LEU A 276 -3.25 -15.47 2.89
C LEU A 276 -2.47 -16.20 3.99
N GLY A 277 -2.75 -17.47 4.22
CA GLY A 277 -2.04 -18.25 5.24
C GLY A 277 -0.54 -18.37 4.97
N GLU A 278 -0.15 -18.50 3.70
CA GLU A 278 1.26 -18.55 3.29
C GLU A 278 1.95 -17.19 3.43
N MET A 279 1.23 -16.07 3.20
CA MET A 279 1.77 -14.73 3.47
C MET A 279 2.23 -14.60 4.93
N PHE A 280 1.44 -15.13 5.88
CA PHE A 280 1.76 -15.09 7.30
C PHE A 280 2.93 -16.01 7.67
N ARG A 281 3.00 -17.23 7.11
CA ARG A 281 4.15 -18.12 7.33
C ARG A 281 5.46 -17.46 6.92
N ARG A 282 5.51 -16.93 5.70
CA ARG A 282 6.71 -16.25 5.17
C ARG A 282 7.05 -14.93 5.87
N MET A 283 6.05 -14.25 6.42
CA MET A 283 6.29 -13.05 7.23
C MET A 283 6.95 -13.39 8.56
N ALA A 284 6.68 -14.57 9.11
CA ALA A 284 7.17 -15.03 10.42
C ALA A 284 8.56 -15.69 10.35
N GLU A 285 9.06 -16.05 9.17
CA GLU A 285 10.42 -16.52 8.88
C GLU A 285 11.45 -15.38 8.98
#